data_39643512297f38dd8f6bef26e2d57121
#
_entry.id   39643512297f38dd8f6bef26e2d57121
#
_cell.length_a   1.000
_cell.length_b   1.000
_cell.length_c   1.000
_cell.angle_alpha   90.00
_cell.angle_beta   90.00
_cell.angle_gamma   90.00
#
_symmetry.space_group_name_H-M   'P 1'
#
loop_
_entity.id
_entity.type
_entity.pdbx_description
1 polymer ?
#
loop_
_entity_poly.entity_id
_entity_poly.type
_entity_poly.pdbx_seq_one_letter_code
_entity_poly.pdbx_strand_id
1 'polypeptide(L)'
;MAPAQLYSTESGRLFHSGRIVISTVGLPARGKTHVSVALARYLRWLGVKTRIFHLGDYRRAIVGPGQEVPDDYFFVNASPSSVLLRNKILKQCRDDIYHFLNFENGQVAIYDAVNPLSAGRRLLEKEFAKHNIQTLFIESVCTDERIIEENVRSVKISSPDYAGWDSDAAVKDYLARINARIPHFETMEEPELHYIKMLNAGQRVTVNNGAFGYLSQRIVFYLLNLHIKSRQTYFARAGTTKEEDSYKADASLSEEGKDYAQKMTETLIKHRENERQGFVRRGITATNKPLTVWTSTRRRTIETSQFFDNEGYRVRQRSQMSQLNPGVCEKMSEKRIRQEMPKEVEKHEQDPYHHRYPRAEVSCPSTWY
;
A
#
# COMPACT_ATOMS: atom_id res chain seq x y z
N MET A 1 0.33 15.91 20.07
CA MET A 1 1.38 14.90 19.81
C MET A 1 0.81 13.86 18.86
N ALA A 2 1.48 13.58 17.76
CA ALA A 2 1.07 12.48 16.88
C ALA A 2 1.22 11.14 17.64
N PRO A 3 0.25 10.21 17.51
CA PRO A 3 0.32 8.89 18.16
C PRO A 3 1.63 8.13 17.90
N ALA A 4 2.27 8.40 16.76
CA ALA A 4 3.55 7.85 16.35
C ALA A 4 4.70 8.05 17.37
N GLN A 5 4.68 9.11 18.16
CA GLN A 5 5.73 9.37 19.12
C GLN A 5 5.72 8.44 20.34
N LEU A 6 4.59 7.81 20.64
CA LEU A 6 4.48 6.86 21.76
C LEU A 6 5.40 5.65 21.61
N TYR A 7 5.64 5.15 20.37
CA TYR A 7 6.46 3.97 20.12
C TYR A 7 7.89 4.29 19.68
N SER A 8 8.22 5.56 19.42
CA SER A 8 9.57 5.99 19.08
C SER A 8 10.45 6.26 20.31
N THR A 9 9.85 6.47 21.49
CA THR A 9 10.56 6.65 22.74
C THR A 9 10.78 5.30 23.46
N GLU A 10 11.80 5.21 24.33
CA GLU A 10 12.03 3.99 25.13
C GLU A 10 10.83 3.65 26.02
N SER A 11 10.21 4.64 26.64
CA SER A 11 8.99 4.45 27.43
C SER A 11 7.80 4.00 26.59
N GLY A 12 7.70 4.43 25.35
CA GLY A 12 6.65 3.97 24.42
C GLY A 12 6.82 2.52 24.00
N ARG A 13 8.05 2.02 23.93
CA ARG A 13 8.33 0.60 23.65
C ARG A 13 7.89 -0.32 24.75
N LEU A 14 7.79 0.16 25.99
CA LEU A 14 7.30 -0.59 27.15
C LEU A 14 5.80 -0.93 27.06
N PHE A 15 5.01 -0.19 26.28
CA PHE A 15 3.60 -0.53 26.04
C PHE A 15 3.40 -1.80 25.21
N HIS A 16 4.45 -2.26 24.52
CA HIS A 16 4.45 -3.53 23.83
C HIS A 16 5.81 -4.21 24.03
N SER A 17 5.88 -5.04 25.05
CA SER A 17 7.11 -5.76 25.45
C SER A 17 7.41 -7.01 24.62
N GLY A 18 6.55 -7.40 23.69
CA GLY A 18 6.67 -8.62 22.91
C GLY A 18 6.98 -8.38 21.44
N ARG A 19 7.30 -9.47 20.75
CA ARG A 19 7.46 -9.54 19.31
C ARG A 19 6.25 -10.26 18.71
N ILE A 20 5.71 -9.73 17.62
CA ILE A 20 4.54 -10.31 16.96
C ILE A 20 4.89 -10.68 15.52
N VAL A 21 4.52 -11.91 15.12
CA VAL A 21 4.41 -12.28 13.71
C VAL A 21 2.95 -12.27 13.31
N ILE A 22 2.62 -11.44 12.33
CA ILE A 22 1.30 -11.44 11.70
C ILE A 22 1.39 -12.32 10.45
N SER A 23 0.69 -13.43 10.45
CA SER A 23 0.70 -14.39 9.35
C SER A 23 -0.61 -14.31 8.57
N THR A 24 -0.52 -14.02 7.26
CA THR A 24 -1.73 -13.99 6.43
C THR A 24 -2.21 -15.39 6.07
N VAL A 25 -3.52 -15.55 5.96
CA VAL A 25 -4.19 -16.78 5.55
C VAL A 25 -5.18 -16.46 4.44
N GLY A 26 -5.32 -17.34 3.47
CA GLY A 26 -6.32 -17.19 2.42
C GLY A 26 -5.80 -17.52 1.02
N LEU A 27 -6.73 -17.83 0.12
CA LEU A 27 -6.44 -18.11 -1.28
C LEU A 27 -5.83 -16.91 -2.00
N PRO A 28 -5.13 -17.10 -3.13
CA PRO A 28 -4.64 -15.99 -3.94
C PRO A 28 -5.77 -15.04 -4.40
N ALA A 29 -5.44 -13.79 -4.72
CA ALA A 29 -6.38 -12.74 -5.14
C ALA A 29 -7.48 -12.37 -4.12
N ARG A 30 -7.34 -12.71 -2.85
CA ARG A 30 -8.28 -12.36 -1.78
C ARG A 30 -7.89 -11.10 -0.99
N GLY A 31 -6.91 -10.32 -1.45
CA GLY A 31 -6.52 -9.04 -0.86
C GLY A 31 -5.50 -9.13 0.29
N LYS A 32 -4.89 -10.28 0.57
CA LYS A 32 -3.90 -10.45 1.66
C LYS A 32 -2.79 -9.41 1.64
N THR A 33 -2.09 -9.29 0.52
CA THR A 33 -0.98 -8.35 0.37
C THR A 33 -1.43 -6.90 0.56
N HIS A 34 -2.65 -6.55 0.11
CA HIS A 34 -3.22 -5.23 0.34
C HIS A 34 -3.42 -4.95 1.83
N VAL A 35 -3.99 -5.91 2.56
CA VAL A 35 -4.15 -5.83 4.03
C VAL A 35 -2.79 -5.72 4.71
N SER A 36 -1.80 -6.53 4.30
CA SER A 36 -0.43 -6.51 4.82
C SER A 36 0.23 -5.14 4.67
N VAL A 37 0.14 -4.55 3.47
CA VAL A 37 0.71 -3.22 3.19
C VAL A 37 0.00 -2.12 3.98
N ALA A 38 -1.34 -2.14 4.02
CA ALA A 38 -2.12 -1.17 4.75
C ALA A 38 -1.82 -1.22 6.25
N LEU A 39 -1.74 -2.43 6.81
CA LEU A 39 -1.42 -2.65 8.22
C LEU A 39 0.03 -2.23 8.55
N ALA A 40 1.00 -2.56 7.69
CA ALA A 40 2.38 -2.14 7.89
C ALA A 40 2.52 -0.61 7.90
N ARG A 41 1.82 0.10 7.03
CA ARG A 41 1.79 1.58 7.03
C ARG A 41 1.22 2.12 8.33
N TYR A 42 0.11 1.55 8.81
CA TYR A 42 -0.50 1.95 10.07
C TYR A 42 0.43 1.72 11.26
N LEU A 43 1.05 0.55 11.35
CA LEU A 43 1.97 0.20 12.43
C LEU A 43 3.22 1.10 12.43
N ARG A 44 3.79 1.36 11.24
CA ARG A 44 4.91 2.31 11.09
C ARG A 44 4.51 3.74 11.48
N TRP A 45 3.29 4.16 11.13
CA TRP A 45 2.76 5.45 11.55
C TRP A 45 2.61 5.55 13.08
N LEU A 46 2.30 4.44 13.75
CA LEU A 46 2.34 4.36 15.22
C LEU A 46 3.76 4.35 15.79
N GLY A 47 4.81 4.31 14.96
CA GLY A 47 6.20 4.22 15.38
C GLY A 47 6.67 2.77 15.68
N VAL A 48 5.86 1.76 15.33
CA VAL A 48 6.20 0.35 15.49
C VAL A 48 7.13 -0.10 14.37
N LYS A 49 8.32 -0.61 14.70
CA LYS A 49 9.26 -1.12 13.70
C LYS A 49 8.71 -2.39 13.05
N THR A 50 8.18 -2.22 11.84
CA THR A 50 7.43 -3.25 11.11
C THR A 50 8.04 -3.53 9.76
N ARG A 51 8.14 -4.82 9.37
CA ARG A 51 8.57 -5.26 8.03
C ARG A 51 7.61 -6.31 7.48
N ILE A 52 7.38 -6.25 6.16
CA ILE A 52 6.62 -7.27 5.43
C ILE A 52 7.63 -8.24 4.79
N PHE A 53 7.35 -9.53 4.92
CA PHE A 53 8.09 -10.63 4.31
C PHE A 53 7.15 -11.33 3.33
N HIS A 54 7.24 -10.91 2.07
CA HIS A 54 6.36 -11.41 1.02
C HIS A 54 6.98 -12.65 0.36
N LEU A 55 6.37 -13.81 0.56
CA LEU A 55 6.93 -15.09 0.09
C LEU A 55 7.16 -15.15 -1.43
N GLY A 56 6.37 -14.39 -2.20
CA GLY A 56 6.58 -14.25 -3.64
C GLY A 56 7.91 -13.57 -4.02
N ASP A 57 8.39 -12.63 -3.20
CA ASP A 57 9.68 -11.95 -3.45
C ASP A 57 10.83 -12.92 -3.21
N TYR A 58 10.78 -13.73 -2.15
CA TYR A 58 11.75 -14.79 -1.87
C TYR A 58 11.81 -15.81 -3.00
N ARG A 59 10.64 -16.22 -3.51
CA ARG A 59 10.59 -17.11 -4.67
C ARG A 59 11.33 -16.51 -5.86
N ARG A 60 11.03 -15.29 -6.23
CA ARG A 60 11.67 -14.60 -7.36
C ARG A 60 13.18 -14.43 -7.17
N ALA A 61 13.59 -14.10 -5.95
CA ALA A 61 15.00 -13.93 -5.62
C ALA A 61 15.80 -15.26 -5.70
N ILE A 62 15.20 -16.37 -5.26
CA ILE A 62 15.87 -17.69 -5.24
C ILE A 62 15.87 -18.32 -6.62
N VAL A 63 14.78 -18.18 -7.40
CA VAL A 63 14.68 -18.72 -8.75
C VAL A 63 15.53 -17.92 -9.73
N GLY A 64 15.67 -16.61 -9.50
CA GLY A 64 16.44 -15.70 -10.34
C GLY A 64 15.63 -15.02 -11.45
N PRO A 65 16.14 -13.91 -11.98
CA PRO A 65 15.49 -13.17 -13.04
C PRO A 65 15.48 -13.99 -14.36
N GLY A 66 14.31 -14.05 -15.01
CA GLY A 66 14.17 -14.74 -16.29
C GLY A 66 14.10 -16.28 -16.21
N GLN A 67 14.13 -16.85 -15.01
CA GLN A 67 13.91 -18.28 -14.82
C GLN A 67 12.46 -18.53 -14.37
N GLU A 68 11.81 -19.52 -14.99
CA GLU A 68 10.49 -19.97 -14.60
C GLU A 68 10.58 -20.99 -13.46
N VAL A 69 9.59 -20.94 -12.57
CA VAL A 69 9.43 -22.03 -11.59
C VAL A 69 8.97 -23.30 -12.31
N PRO A 70 9.30 -24.50 -11.78
CA PRO A 70 8.75 -25.75 -12.34
C PRO A 70 7.23 -25.67 -12.49
N ASP A 71 6.66 -26.24 -13.56
CA ASP A 71 5.24 -26.16 -13.87
C ASP A 71 4.36 -26.64 -12.71
N ASP A 72 4.83 -27.65 -11.98
CA ASP A 72 4.15 -28.23 -10.82
C ASP A 72 4.38 -27.48 -9.50
N TYR A 73 5.19 -26.41 -9.50
CA TYR A 73 5.53 -25.66 -8.28
C TYR A 73 4.30 -25.19 -7.48
N PHE A 74 3.24 -24.83 -8.17
CA PHE A 74 2.01 -24.35 -7.54
C PHE A 74 1.00 -25.47 -7.23
N PHE A 75 1.23 -26.69 -7.66
CA PHE A 75 0.31 -27.78 -7.41
C PHE A 75 0.48 -28.41 -6.03
N VAL A 76 -0.58 -29.00 -5.50
CA VAL A 76 -0.58 -29.68 -4.21
C VAL A 76 0.31 -30.92 -4.28
N ASN A 77 0.14 -31.71 -5.34
CA ASN A 77 0.92 -32.92 -5.61
C ASN A 77 2.16 -32.59 -6.46
N ALA A 78 3.00 -31.71 -5.95
CA ALA A 78 4.22 -31.31 -6.63
C ALA A 78 5.31 -32.37 -6.51
N SER A 79 6.23 -32.40 -7.48
CA SER A 79 7.43 -33.24 -7.47
C SER A 79 8.29 -32.99 -6.23
N PRO A 80 9.10 -33.95 -5.82
CA PRO A 80 10.04 -33.77 -4.69
C PRO A 80 10.96 -32.56 -4.87
N SER A 81 11.39 -32.24 -6.08
CA SER A 81 12.21 -31.08 -6.40
C SER A 81 11.46 -29.75 -6.12
N SER A 82 10.20 -29.65 -6.55
CA SER A 82 9.36 -28.49 -6.28
C SER A 82 9.03 -28.33 -4.79
N VAL A 83 8.84 -29.44 -4.07
CA VAL A 83 8.69 -29.43 -2.61
C VAL A 83 9.96 -28.93 -1.91
N LEU A 84 11.13 -29.41 -2.31
CA LEU A 84 12.43 -28.96 -1.76
C LEU A 84 12.65 -27.49 -2.02
N LEU A 85 12.36 -27.01 -3.22
CA LEU A 85 12.45 -25.57 -3.55
C LEU A 85 11.52 -24.74 -2.68
N ARG A 86 10.27 -25.16 -2.49
CA ARG A 86 9.31 -24.49 -1.58
C ARG A 86 9.84 -24.43 -0.14
N ASN A 87 10.37 -25.54 0.37
CA ASN A 87 10.92 -25.62 1.73
C ASN A 87 12.12 -24.69 1.90
N LYS A 88 13.02 -24.60 0.90
CA LYS A 88 14.15 -23.67 0.90
C LYS A 88 13.66 -22.21 0.98
N ILE A 89 12.65 -21.84 0.17
CA ILE A 89 12.07 -20.49 0.16
C ILE A 89 11.42 -20.15 1.51
N LEU A 90 10.65 -21.09 2.07
CA LEU A 90 10.00 -20.93 3.38
C LEU A 90 11.04 -20.77 4.50
N LYS A 91 12.08 -21.57 4.47
CA LYS A 91 13.18 -21.50 5.48
C LYS A 91 13.84 -20.14 5.42
N GLN A 92 14.31 -19.70 4.24
CA GLN A 92 14.98 -18.40 4.08
C GLN A 92 14.09 -17.25 4.59
N CYS A 93 12.83 -17.25 4.24
CA CYS A 93 11.89 -16.21 4.68
C CYS A 93 11.73 -16.20 6.21
N ARG A 94 11.67 -17.38 6.86
CA ARG A 94 11.58 -17.49 8.33
C ARG A 94 12.88 -17.07 9.00
N ASP A 95 14.01 -17.46 8.46
CA ASP A 95 15.34 -17.06 8.99
C ASP A 95 15.47 -15.54 8.98
N ASP A 96 15.01 -14.86 7.92
CA ASP A 96 15.01 -13.40 7.83
C ASP A 96 14.01 -12.75 8.82
N ILE A 97 12.84 -13.38 9.06
CA ILE A 97 11.90 -12.93 10.09
C ILE A 97 12.56 -13.01 11.48
N TYR A 98 13.23 -14.12 11.80
CA TYR A 98 13.98 -14.26 13.07
C TYR A 98 15.10 -13.24 13.18
N HIS A 99 15.86 -13.03 12.12
CA HIS A 99 16.91 -12.03 12.09
C HIS A 99 16.38 -10.63 12.36
N PHE A 100 15.29 -10.23 11.68
CA PHE A 100 14.65 -8.94 11.88
C PHE A 100 14.16 -8.73 13.31
N LEU A 101 13.48 -9.74 13.88
CA LEU A 101 12.91 -9.64 15.23
C LEU A 101 13.96 -9.72 16.33
N ASN A 102 15.03 -10.50 16.14
CA ASN A 102 16.03 -10.75 17.19
C ASN A 102 17.21 -9.78 17.15
N PHE A 103 17.67 -9.39 15.96
CA PHE A 103 18.92 -8.64 15.79
C PHE A 103 18.71 -7.21 15.30
N GLU A 104 17.64 -6.93 14.58
CA GLU A 104 17.36 -5.59 14.07
C GLU A 104 16.40 -4.79 14.97
N ASN A 105 16.04 -5.28 16.15
CA ASN A 105 15.02 -4.69 17.04
C ASN A 105 13.66 -4.52 16.37
N GLY A 106 13.27 -5.44 15.49
CA GLY A 106 11.93 -5.49 14.90
C GLY A 106 10.88 -5.81 15.98
N GLN A 107 9.71 -5.20 15.87
CA GLN A 107 8.60 -5.44 16.80
C GLN A 107 7.49 -6.25 16.15
N VAL A 108 7.20 -5.99 14.87
CA VAL A 108 6.17 -6.71 14.11
C VAL A 108 6.72 -7.15 12.76
N ALA A 109 6.68 -8.45 12.49
CA ALA A 109 6.93 -9.03 11.18
C ALA A 109 5.60 -9.47 10.55
N ILE A 110 5.35 -9.08 9.30
CA ILE A 110 4.16 -9.53 8.57
C ILE A 110 4.61 -10.59 7.56
N TYR A 111 4.24 -11.83 7.81
CA TYR A 111 4.52 -12.98 6.95
C TYR A 111 3.38 -13.15 5.94
N ASP A 112 3.58 -12.62 4.72
CA ASP A 112 2.57 -12.63 3.66
C ASP A 112 2.67 -13.92 2.82
N ALA A 113 1.86 -14.89 3.21
CA ALA A 113 1.79 -16.24 2.62
C ALA A 113 0.34 -16.72 2.50
N VAL A 114 0.13 -17.93 1.99
CA VAL A 114 -1.21 -18.53 1.83
C VAL A 114 -1.67 -19.27 3.08
N ASN A 115 -0.78 -20.00 3.74
CA ASN A 115 -1.00 -20.81 4.94
C ASN A 115 -2.31 -21.64 4.91
N PRO A 116 -2.46 -22.57 3.94
CA PRO A 116 -3.76 -23.14 3.59
C PRO A 116 -4.27 -24.17 4.61
N LEU A 117 -3.38 -24.87 5.31
CA LEU A 117 -3.73 -26.01 6.15
C LEU A 117 -3.69 -25.67 7.64
N SER A 118 -4.68 -26.13 8.38
CA SER A 118 -4.79 -25.99 9.83
C SER A 118 -3.57 -26.55 10.57
N ALA A 119 -3.14 -27.76 10.20
CA ALA A 119 -1.96 -28.37 10.78
C ALA A 119 -0.68 -27.51 10.58
N GLY A 120 -0.53 -26.92 9.40
CA GLY A 120 0.59 -26.03 9.11
C GLY A 120 0.57 -24.74 9.94
N ARG A 121 -0.61 -24.16 10.18
CA ARG A 121 -0.78 -22.97 11.03
C ARG A 121 -0.44 -23.25 12.48
N ARG A 122 -0.89 -24.40 13.03
CA ARG A 122 -0.53 -24.84 14.39
C ARG A 122 0.97 -25.07 14.56
N LEU A 123 1.61 -25.66 13.53
CA LEU A 123 3.08 -25.84 13.56
C LEU A 123 3.80 -24.51 13.53
N LEU A 124 3.36 -23.58 12.70
CA LEU A 124 3.95 -22.24 12.58
C LEU A 124 3.84 -21.46 13.89
N GLU A 125 2.66 -21.49 14.54
CA GLU A 125 2.47 -20.87 15.85
C GLU A 125 3.41 -21.46 16.90
N LYS A 126 3.47 -22.80 17.03
CA LYS A 126 4.38 -23.48 17.95
C LYS A 126 5.85 -23.17 17.69
N GLU A 127 6.23 -23.04 16.42
CA GLU A 127 7.60 -22.69 16.03
C GLU A 127 7.96 -21.28 16.52
N PHE A 128 7.11 -20.27 16.29
CA PHE A 128 7.34 -18.91 16.77
C PHE A 128 7.26 -18.81 18.30
N ALA A 129 6.35 -19.53 18.93
CA ALA A 129 6.20 -19.55 20.40
C ALA A 129 7.46 -20.03 21.12
N LYS A 130 8.23 -20.99 20.56
CA LYS A 130 9.53 -21.44 21.09
C LYS A 130 10.55 -20.30 21.22
N HIS A 131 10.40 -19.26 20.43
CA HIS A 131 11.28 -18.08 20.42
C HIS A 131 10.66 -16.86 21.14
N ASN A 132 9.61 -17.07 21.95
CA ASN A 132 8.85 -16.00 22.61
C ASN A 132 8.32 -14.96 21.61
N ILE A 133 7.85 -15.42 20.47
CA ILE A 133 7.22 -14.59 19.43
C ILE A 133 5.73 -14.95 19.40
N GLN A 134 4.87 -13.97 19.60
CA GLN A 134 3.43 -14.14 19.51
C GLN A 134 3.00 -14.19 18.04
N THR A 135 2.03 -15.03 17.72
CA THR A 135 1.51 -15.16 16.36
C THR A 135 0.06 -14.69 16.29
N LEU A 136 -0.24 -13.82 15.32
CA LEU A 136 -1.59 -13.40 14.98
C LEU A 136 -1.86 -13.77 13.52
N PHE A 137 -2.90 -14.55 13.27
CA PHE A 137 -3.31 -14.86 11.91
C PHE A 137 -4.33 -13.85 11.41
N ILE A 138 -4.22 -13.46 10.12
CA ILE A 138 -5.22 -12.63 9.45
C ILE A 138 -5.70 -13.38 8.22
N GLU A 139 -6.93 -13.92 8.29
CA GLU A 139 -7.56 -14.57 7.16
C GLU A 139 -8.33 -13.56 6.31
N SER A 140 -8.04 -13.55 5.02
CA SER A 140 -8.79 -12.77 4.04
C SER A 140 -9.62 -13.70 3.16
N VAL A 141 -10.94 -13.64 3.35
CA VAL A 141 -11.93 -14.42 2.60
C VAL A 141 -12.69 -13.50 1.66
N CYS A 142 -12.80 -13.89 0.42
CA CYS A 142 -13.65 -13.22 -0.56
C CYS A 142 -14.45 -14.28 -1.33
N THR A 143 -15.76 -14.15 -1.30
CA THR A 143 -16.72 -15.05 -1.97
C THR A 143 -17.34 -14.41 -3.22
N ASP A 144 -17.16 -13.10 -3.42
CA ASP A 144 -17.65 -12.39 -4.61
C ASP A 144 -16.69 -12.61 -5.78
N GLU A 145 -17.11 -13.39 -6.77
CA GLU A 145 -16.32 -13.73 -7.96
C GLU A 145 -15.91 -12.49 -8.76
N ARG A 146 -16.73 -11.44 -8.77
CA ARG A 146 -16.41 -10.18 -9.47
C ARG A 146 -15.23 -9.48 -8.84
N ILE A 147 -15.21 -9.41 -7.50
CA ILE A 147 -14.09 -8.83 -6.75
C ILE A 147 -12.82 -9.66 -6.99
N ILE A 148 -12.94 -10.98 -7.04
CA ILE A 148 -11.82 -11.88 -7.31
C ILE A 148 -11.25 -11.63 -8.69
N GLU A 149 -12.10 -11.57 -9.71
CA GLU A 149 -11.67 -11.33 -11.10
C GLU A 149 -11.06 -9.93 -11.24
N GLU A 150 -11.66 -8.88 -10.67
CA GLU A 150 -11.09 -7.53 -10.65
C GLU A 150 -9.70 -7.51 -9.99
N ASN A 151 -9.53 -8.21 -8.87
CA ASN A 151 -8.24 -8.33 -8.19
C ASN A 151 -7.22 -9.09 -9.04
N VAL A 152 -7.62 -10.14 -9.73
CA VAL A 152 -6.74 -10.87 -10.65
C VAL A 152 -6.29 -9.98 -11.79
N ARG A 153 -7.22 -9.26 -12.43
CA ARG A 153 -6.90 -8.34 -13.53
C ARG A 153 -5.98 -7.21 -13.08
N SER A 154 -6.27 -6.56 -11.95
CA SER A 154 -5.51 -5.40 -11.50
C SER A 154 -4.10 -5.74 -10.97
N VAL A 155 -3.97 -6.87 -10.27
CA VAL A 155 -2.71 -7.23 -9.59
C VAL A 155 -1.84 -8.13 -10.44
N LYS A 156 -2.41 -9.00 -11.27
CA LYS A 156 -1.65 -10.02 -12.00
C LYS A 156 -1.23 -9.60 -13.39
N ILE A 157 -1.95 -8.73 -14.04
CA ILE A 157 -1.50 -8.13 -15.31
C ILE A 157 -0.18 -7.36 -15.14
N SER A 158 0.03 -6.76 -13.96
CA SER A 158 1.26 -6.07 -13.61
C SER A 158 2.32 -6.95 -12.93
N SER A 159 2.02 -8.24 -12.69
CA SER A 159 2.97 -9.15 -12.05
C SER A 159 4.09 -9.55 -13.02
N PRO A 160 5.35 -9.55 -12.58
CA PRO A 160 6.46 -10.07 -13.39
C PRO A 160 6.26 -11.50 -13.89
N ASP A 161 5.46 -12.30 -13.18
CA ASP A 161 5.17 -13.70 -13.53
C ASP A 161 4.35 -13.84 -14.84
N TYR A 162 3.71 -12.76 -15.31
CA TYR A 162 2.88 -12.71 -16.52
C TYR A 162 3.35 -11.63 -17.51
N ALA A 163 4.58 -11.20 -17.38
CA ALA A 163 5.16 -10.22 -18.32
C ALA A 163 5.14 -10.79 -19.75
N GLY A 164 4.50 -10.06 -20.67
CA GLY A 164 4.39 -10.47 -22.07
C GLY A 164 3.21 -11.41 -22.41
N TRP A 165 2.42 -11.82 -21.43
CA TRP A 165 1.22 -12.62 -21.67
C TRP A 165 0.06 -11.75 -22.16
N ASP A 166 -0.83 -12.34 -22.96
CA ASP A 166 -2.14 -11.74 -23.22
C ASP A 166 -2.93 -11.63 -21.91
N SER A 167 -3.60 -10.49 -21.71
CA SER A 167 -4.29 -10.17 -20.46
C SER A 167 -5.37 -11.21 -20.08
N ASP A 168 -6.17 -11.64 -21.05
CA ASP A 168 -7.27 -12.57 -20.78
C ASP A 168 -6.76 -14.00 -20.60
N ALA A 169 -5.71 -14.39 -21.30
CA ALA A 169 -5.02 -15.67 -21.11
C ALA A 169 -4.38 -15.74 -19.71
N ALA A 170 -3.73 -14.69 -19.26
CA ALA A 170 -3.12 -14.60 -17.92
C ALA A 170 -4.18 -14.70 -16.80
N VAL A 171 -5.33 -14.03 -16.96
CA VAL A 171 -6.45 -14.10 -16.02
C VAL A 171 -7.01 -15.51 -15.95
N LYS A 172 -7.24 -16.15 -17.10
CA LYS A 172 -7.79 -17.51 -17.18
C LYS A 172 -6.86 -18.54 -16.51
N ASP A 173 -5.57 -18.48 -16.80
CA ASP A 173 -4.56 -19.34 -16.17
C ASP A 173 -4.53 -19.15 -14.66
N TYR A 174 -4.51 -17.88 -14.21
CA TYR A 174 -4.46 -17.62 -12.79
C TYR A 174 -5.71 -18.05 -12.02
N LEU A 175 -6.90 -17.88 -12.61
CA LEU A 175 -8.15 -18.39 -12.05
C LEU A 175 -8.15 -19.94 -11.98
N ALA A 176 -7.62 -20.62 -13.00
CA ALA A 176 -7.47 -22.08 -12.98
C ALA A 176 -6.56 -22.54 -11.82
N ARG A 177 -5.44 -21.85 -11.60
CA ARG A 177 -4.53 -22.12 -10.45
C ARG A 177 -5.19 -21.88 -9.10
N ILE A 178 -6.06 -20.85 -8.97
CA ILE A 178 -6.83 -20.62 -7.75
C ILE A 178 -7.80 -21.77 -7.53
N ASN A 179 -8.58 -22.14 -8.54
CA ASN A 179 -9.60 -23.17 -8.46
C ASN A 179 -9.01 -24.55 -8.07
N ALA A 180 -7.83 -24.89 -8.59
CA ALA A 180 -7.12 -26.10 -8.20
C ALA A 180 -6.72 -26.14 -6.72
N ARG A 181 -6.65 -24.99 -6.04
CA ARG A 181 -6.27 -24.88 -4.61
C ARG A 181 -7.46 -24.86 -3.66
N ILE A 182 -8.67 -24.54 -4.14
CA ILE A 182 -9.86 -24.43 -3.29
C ILE A 182 -10.11 -25.71 -2.47
N PRO A 183 -10.04 -26.94 -3.04
CA PRO A 183 -10.30 -28.17 -2.28
C PRO A 183 -9.30 -28.46 -1.17
N HIS A 184 -8.13 -27.80 -1.20
CA HIS A 184 -7.03 -28.01 -0.27
C HIS A 184 -6.83 -26.82 0.69
N PHE A 185 -7.80 -25.92 0.76
CA PHE A 185 -7.77 -24.76 1.65
C PHE A 185 -8.75 -24.96 2.80
N GLU A 186 -8.23 -24.89 4.02
CA GLU A 186 -9.00 -24.95 5.25
C GLU A 186 -9.13 -23.52 5.81
N THR A 187 -10.37 -23.05 5.96
CA THR A 187 -10.64 -21.75 6.62
C THR A 187 -10.24 -21.79 8.09
N MET A 188 -9.96 -20.62 8.69
CA MET A 188 -9.59 -20.56 10.10
C MET A 188 -10.78 -20.88 11.01
N GLU A 189 -10.63 -21.91 11.83
CA GLU A 189 -11.62 -22.36 12.82
C GLU A 189 -10.95 -22.86 14.12
N GLU A 190 -9.63 -22.72 14.25
CA GLU A 190 -8.84 -23.17 15.37
C GLU A 190 -9.10 -22.31 16.61
N PRO A 191 -9.81 -22.81 17.64
CA PRO A 191 -10.22 -22.00 18.79
C PRO A 191 -9.04 -21.56 19.66
N GLU A 192 -7.94 -22.30 19.62
CA GLU A 192 -6.72 -22.01 20.38
C GLU A 192 -5.83 -20.92 19.76
N LEU A 193 -5.99 -20.65 18.45
CA LEU A 193 -5.15 -19.68 17.76
C LEU A 193 -5.71 -18.25 17.85
N HIS A 194 -4.81 -17.28 17.82
CA HIS A 194 -5.19 -15.86 17.72
C HIS A 194 -5.39 -15.51 16.25
N TYR A 195 -6.62 -15.18 15.85
CA TYR A 195 -6.87 -14.78 14.47
C TYR A 195 -7.96 -13.73 14.29
N ILE A 196 -7.87 -13.03 13.17
CA ILE A 196 -8.87 -12.11 12.65
C ILE A 196 -9.27 -12.60 11.26
N LYS A 197 -10.55 -12.89 11.07
CA LYS A 197 -11.11 -13.33 9.79
C LYS A 197 -11.91 -12.19 9.16
N MET A 198 -11.48 -11.75 7.99
CA MET A 198 -12.09 -10.66 7.24
C MET A 198 -12.83 -11.23 6.03
N LEU A 199 -14.14 -11.05 5.96
CA LEU A 199 -14.99 -11.47 4.85
C LEU A 199 -15.29 -10.29 3.92
N ASN A 200 -15.13 -10.50 2.62
CA ASN A 200 -15.48 -9.56 1.54
C ASN A 200 -14.97 -8.14 1.84
N ALA A 201 -13.65 -8.00 1.98
CA ALA A 201 -13.00 -6.72 2.22
C ALA A 201 -13.48 -5.98 3.48
N GLY A 202 -13.84 -6.71 4.54
CA GLY A 202 -14.24 -6.15 5.83
C GLY A 202 -15.75 -5.94 6.01
N GLN A 203 -16.59 -6.48 5.13
CA GLN A 203 -18.05 -6.49 5.37
C GLN A 203 -18.43 -7.21 6.68
N ARG A 204 -17.69 -8.27 7.01
CA ARG A 204 -17.76 -8.95 8.28
C ARG A 204 -16.36 -9.24 8.80
N VAL A 205 -16.15 -9.00 10.09
CA VAL A 205 -14.89 -9.31 10.75
C VAL A 205 -15.21 -10.17 11.97
N THR A 206 -14.52 -11.32 12.06
CA THR A 206 -14.58 -12.21 13.22
C THR A 206 -13.22 -12.18 13.90
N VAL A 207 -13.20 -12.05 15.22
CA VAL A 207 -11.97 -12.03 16.01
C VAL A 207 -12.01 -13.20 17.00
N ASN A 208 -10.98 -14.03 16.98
CA ASN A 208 -10.78 -15.11 17.95
C ASN A 208 -9.52 -14.83 18.76
N ASN A 209 -9.66 -14.80 20.08
CA ASN A 209 -8.57 -14.55 21.03
C ASN A 209 -7.68 -13.33 20.64
N GLY A 210 -8.29 -12.25 20.11
CA GLY A 210 -7.54 -11.09 19.59
C GLY A 210 -6.94 -10.17 20.66
N ALA A 211 -7.23 -10.40 21.94
CA ALA A 211 -6.87 -9.50 23.04
C ALA A 211 -5.66 -10.01 23.83
N PHE A 212 -4.50 -10.17 23.19
CA PHE A 212 -3.25 -10.57 23.85
C PHE A 212 -2.26 -9.41 24.07
N GLY A 213 -2.76 -8.18 24.12
CA GLY A 213 -1.98 -6.98 24.42
C GLY A 213 -2.51 -5.72 23.74
N TYR A 214 -1.93 -4.59 24.10
CA TYR A 214 -2.35 -3.29 23.56
C TYR A 214 -2.20 -3.22 22.03
N LEU A 215 -1.08 -3.68 21.50
CA LEU A 215 -0.80 -3.60 20.07
C LEU A 215 -1.73 -4.49 19.24
N SER A 216 -2.04 -5.70 19.74
CA SER A 216 -3.02 -6.57 19.08
C SER A 216 -4.41 -5.95 19.01
N GLN A 217 -4.85 -5.27 20.07
CA GLN A 217 -6.11 -4.53 20.07
C GLN A 217 -6.11 -3.38 19.07
N ARG A 218 -4.99 -2.67 18.93
CA ARG A 218 -4.83 -1.61 17.90
C ARG A 218 -4.91 -2.18 16.48
N ILE A 219 -4.34 -3.35 16.25
CA ILE A 219 -4.45 -4.07 14.98
C ILE A 219 -5.90 -4.44 14.69
N VAL A 220 -6.60 -5.04 15.67
CA VAL A 220 -8.03 -5.36 15.53
C VAL A 220 -8.85 -4.11 15.22
N PHE A 221 -8.67 -3.04 15.99
CA PHE A 221 -9.38 -1.78 15.79
C PHE A 221 -9.12 -1.21 14.39
N TYR A 222 -7.87 -1.22 13.92
CA TYR A 222 -7.53 -0.76 12.59
C TYR A 222 -8.22 -1.57 11.50
N LEU A 223 -8.19 -2.91 11.61
CA LEU A 223 -8.80 -3.80 10.61
C LEU A 223 -10.34 -3.69 10.60
N LEU A 224 -10.98 -3.47 11.74
CA LEU A 224 -12.42 -3.18 11.82
C LEU A 224 -12.80 -1.88 11.10
N ASN A 225 -11.88 -0.92 11.05
CA ASN A 225 -12.08 0.37 10.38
C ASN A 225 -11.44 0.42 8.98
N LEU A 226 -10.84 -0.67 8.52
CA LEU A 226 -10.21 -0.74 7.21
C LEU A 226 -11.27 -0.99 6.13
N HIS A 227 -11.60 0.05 5.40
CA HIS A 227 -12.53 -0.04 4.27
C HIS A 227 -11.76 -0.30 2.98
N ILE A 228 -11.63 -1.56 2.60
CA ILE A 228 -11.02 -1.98 1.33
C ILE A 228 -12.07 -1.88 0.24
N LYS A 229 -12.25 -0.68 -0.33
CA LYS A 229 -13.06 -0.48 -1.54
C LYS A 229 -12.13 -0.09 -2.68
N SER A 230 -12.39 -0.61 -3.87
CA SER A 230 -11.71 -0.15 -5.08
C SER A 230 -11.93 1.35 -5.23
N ARG A 231 -10.87 2.13 -5.07
CA ARG A 231 -10.85 3.58 -5.25
C ARG A 231 -9.76 3.91 -6.25
N GLN A 232 -10.11 4.70 -7.22
CA GLN A 232 -9.12 5.31 -8.08
C GLN A 232 -8.71 6.64 -7.47
N THR A 233 -7.41 6.88 -7.42
CA THR A 233 -6.83 8.14 -6.95
C THR A 233 -5.98 8.69 -8.07
N TYR A 234 -6.27 9.92 -8.47
CA TYR A 234 -5.54 10.64 -9.50
C TYR A 234 -4.72 11.73 -8.81
N PHE A 235 -3.47 11.86 -9.19
CA PHE A 235 -2.60 12.94 -8.76
C PHE A 235 -2.36 13.86 -9.95
N ALA A 236 -2.72 15.12 -9.78
CA ALA A 236 -2.49 16.14 -10.79
C ALA A 236 -1.60 17.24 -10.20
N ARG A 237 -0.72 17.76 -11.04
CA ARG A 237 0.09 18.92 -10.71
C ARG A 237 -0.76 20.19 -10.92
N ALA A 238 -0.54 21.21 -10.09
CA ALA A 238 -1.14 22.52 -10.35
C ALA A 238 -0.61 23.13 -11.65
N GLY A 239 -1.45 23.91 -12.33
CA GLY A 239 -1.05 24.65 -13.52
C GLY A 239 0.13 25.61 -13.24
N THR A 240 0.80 26.04 -14.30
CA THR A 240 1.92 26.98 -14.24
C THR A 240 1.48 28.37 -13.83
N THR A 241 2.36 29.08 -13.13
CA THR A 241 2.26 30.51 -12.83
C THR A 241 3.15 31.29 -13.78
N LYS A 242 3.05 32.62 -13.78
CA LYS A 242 4.05 33.44 -14.47
C LYS A 242 5.43 33.19 -13.89
N GLU A 243 6.47 33.26 -14.72
CA GLU A 243 7.85 32.99 -14.30
C GLU A 243 8.29 33.90 -13.16
N GLU A 244 7.86 35.16 -13.18
CA GLU A 244 8.13 36.16 -12.14
C GLU A 244 7.53 35.78 -10.76
N ASP A 245 6.47 34.99 -10.76
CA ASP A 245 5.72 34.55 -9.58
C ASP A 245 6.05 33.10 -9.14
N SER A 246 7.13 32.49 -9.67
CA SER A 246 7.45 31.07 -9.45
C SER A 246 7.53 30.67 -7.99
N TYR A 247 8.10 31.52 -7.16
CA TYR A 247 8.25 31.30 -5.73
C TYR A 247 7.28 32.12 -4.87
N LYS A 248 6.27 32.71 -5.48
CA LYS A 248 5.20 33.38 -4.73
C LYS A 248 4.20 32.36 -4.21
N ALA A 249 4.04 32.33 -2.90
CA ALA A 249 3.21 31.32 -2.22
C ALA A 249 1.75 31.30 -2.70
N ASP A 250 1.20 32.44 -3.13
CA ASP A 250 -0.21 32.58 -3.54
C ASP A 250 -0.33 33.21 -4.94
N ALA A 251 0.44 32.69 -5.90
CA ALA A 251 0.40 33.12 -7.30
C ALA A 251 -0.85 32.60 -8.02
N SER A 252 -1.37 33.40 -8.95
CA SER A 252 -2.41 32.97 -9.90
C SER A 252 -1.80 32.19 -11.06
N LEU A 253 -2.64 31.41 -11.77
CA LEU A 253 -2.24 30.71 -12.99
C LEU A 253 -1.84 31.70 -14.11
N SER A 254 -0.87 31.27 -14.90
CA SER A 254 -0.64 31.85 -16.23
C SER A 254 -1.76 31.45 -17.19
N GLU A 255 -1.82 32.06 -18.38
CA GLU A 255 -2.78 31.63 -19.40
C GLU A 255 -2.55 30.19 -19.84
N GLU A 256 -1.29 29.78 -19.98
CA GLU A 256 -0.91 28.38 -20.24
C GLU A 256 -1.33 27.46 -19.11
N GLY A 257 -1.21 27.92 -17.86
CA GLY A 257 -1.67 27.19 -16.68
C GLY A 257 -3.18 26.98 -16.65
N LYS A 258 -3.97 27.94 -17.10
CA LYS A 258 -5.42 27.83 -17.24
C LYS A 258 -5.81 26.84 -18.33
N ASP A 259 -5.18 26.93 -19.52
CA ASP A 259 -5.40 25.99 -20.62
C ASP A 259 -5.05 24.54 -20.19
N TYR A 260 -3.93 24.35 -19.49
CA TYR A 260 -3.59 23.07 -18.90
C TYR A 260 -4.66 22.57 -17.93
N ALA A 261 -5.15 23.41 -17.03
CA ALA A 261 -6.15 23.05 -16.02
C ALA A 261 -7.47 22.60 -16.67
N GLN A 262 -7.89 23.31 -17.71
CA GLN A 262 -9.08 22.94 -18.49
C GLN A 262 -8.88 21.58 -19.18
N LYS A 263 -7.81 21.42 -19.95
CA LYS A 263 -7.51 20.16 -20.67
C LYS A 263 -7.33 18.97 -19.74
N MET A 264 -6.71 19.17 -18.58
CA MET A 264 -6.57 18.16 -17.56
C MET A 264 -7.94 17.69 -17.05
N THR A 265 -8.85 18.64 -16.76
CA THR A 265 -10.19 18.34 -16.29
C THR A 265 -10.98 17.54 -17.34
N GLU A 266 -11.02 18.01 -18.59
CA GLU A 266 -11.66 17.32 -19.71
C GLU A 266 -11.11 15.92 -19.93
N THR A 267 -9.78 15.78 -19.89
CA THR A 267 -9.10 14.49 -20.07
C THR A 267 -9.47 13.50 -18.95
N LEU A 268 -9.51 13.95 -17.70
CA LEU A 268 -9.86 13.08 -16.58
C LEU A 268 -11.33 12.65 -16.63
N ILE A 269 -12.24 13.56 -16.95
CA ILE A 269 -13.67 13.25 -17.07
C ILE A 269 -13.88 12.23 -18.20
N LYS A 270 -13.28 12.46 -19.36
CA LYS A 270 -13.32 11.54 -20.52
C LYS A 270 -12.73 10.16 -20.18
N HIS A 271 -11.60 10.13 -19.49
CA HIS A 271 -10.98 8.88 -19.06
C HIS A 271 -11.93 8.07 -18.17
N ARG A 272 -12.53 8.69 -17.17
CA ARG A 272 -13.49 8.03 -16.27
C ARG A 272 -14.72 7.51 -17.01
N GLU A 273 -15.24 8.27 -17.96
CA GLU A 273 -16.38 7.84 -18.76
C GLU A 273 -16.01 6.64 -19.66
N ASN A 274 -14.84 6.67 -20.29
CA ASN A 274 -14.35 5.54 -21.08
C ASN A 274 -14.19 4.26 -20.25
N GLU A 275 -13.67 4.38 -19.04
CA GLU A 275 -13.59 3.26 -18.10
C GLU A 275 -14.99 2.71 -17.74
N ARG A 276 -15.92 3.61 -17.42
CA ARG A 276 -17.33 3.23 -17.14
C ARG A 276 -17.96 2.48 -18.30
N GLN A 277 -17.78 2.98 -19.52
CA GLN A 277 -18.28 2.32 -20.73
C GLN A 277 -17.60 0.97 -20.97
N GLY A 278 -16.31 0.85 -20.66
CA GLY A 278 -15.58 -0.40 -20.70
C GLY A 278 -16.16 -1.47 -19.76
N PHE A 279 -16.61 -1.08 -18.57
CA PHE A 279 -17.32 -1.99 -17.65
C PHE A 279 -18.68 -2.41 -18.19
N VAL A 280 -19.46 -1.46 -18.72
CA VAL A 280 -20.79 -1.73 -19.30
C VAL A 280 -20.68 -2.70 -20.47
N ARG A 281 -19.71 -2.51 -21.39
CA ARG A 281 -19.46 -3.42 -22.54
C ARG A 281 -19.15 -4.86 -22.11
N ARG A 282 -18.57 -5.03 -20.91
CA ARG A 282 -18.27 -6.36 -20.32
C ARG A 282 -19.42 -6.93 -19.50
N GLY A 283 -20.61 -6.31 -19.53
CA GLY A 283 -21.79 -6.76 -18.76
C GLY A 283 -21.67 -6.51 -17.26
N ILE A 284 -20.70 -5.70 -16.81
CA ILE A 284 -20.52 -5.36 -15.40
C ILE A 284 -21.33 -4.10 -15.10
N THR A 285 -22.16 -4.15 -14.05
CA THR A 285 -22.94 -2.97 -13.62
C THR A 285 -21.96 -1.88 -13.14
N ALA A 286 -21.72 -0.89 -13.97
CA ALA A 286 -20.87 0.24 -13.64
C ALA A 286 -21.65 1.23 -12.75
N THR A 287 -21.37 1.26 -11.46
CA THR A 287 -21.85 2.33 -10.59
C THR A 287 -21.09 3.61 -10.87
N ASN A 288 -21.79 4.71 -11.03
CA ASN A 288 -21.17 6.03 -11.15
C ASN A 288 -20.56 6.41 -9.79
N LYS A 289 -19.26 6.13 -9.62
CA LYS A 289 -18.55 6.46 -8.38
C LYS A 289 -18.37 7.97 -8.29
N PRO A 290 -18.76 8.64 -7.19
CA PRO A 290 -18.60 10.09 -7.06
C PRO A 290 -17.11 10.47 -7.12
N LEU A 291 -16.79 11.53 -7.85
CA LEU A 291 -15.48 12.16 -7.85
C LEU A 291 -15.46 13.29 -6.82
N THR A 292 -14.47 13.29 -5.94
CA THR A 292 -14.17 14.42 -5.06
C THR A 292 -12.77 14.91 -5.37
N VAL A 293 -12.64 16.18 -5.66
CA VAL A 293 -11.36 16.84 -5.92
C VAL A 293 -10.86 17.47 -4.63
N TRP A 294 -9.59 17.20 -4.28
CA TRP A 294 -8.93 17.86 -3.17
C TRP A 294 -7.86 18.79 -3.69
N THR A 295 -7.87 20.00 -3.22
CA THR A 295 -6.90 21.04 -3.57
C THR A 295 -6.34 21.69 -2.31
N SER A 296 -5.21 22.38 -2.41
CA SER A 296 -4.72 23.21 -1.30
C SER A 296 -5.55 24.48 -1.15
N THR A 297 -5.22 25.29 -0.17
CA THR A 297 -5.84 26.61 0.07
C THR A 297 -5.15 27.73 -0.75
N ARG A 298 -4.16 27.41 -1.60
CA ARG A 298 -3.42 28.36 -2.42
C ARG A 298 -4.13 28.64 -3.72
N ARG A 299 -4.11 29.90 -4.16
CA ARG A 299 -4.82 30.40 -5.36
C ARG A 299 -4.53 29.53 -6.60
N ARG A 300 -3.28 29.26 -6.90
CA ARG A 300 -2.85 28.44 -8.03
C ARG A 300 -3.57 27.09 -8.09
N THR A 301 -3.72 26.41 -6.94
CA THR A 301 -4.35 25.09 -6.89
C THR A 301 -5.87 25.17 -6.92
N ILE A 302 -6.44 26.25 -6.37
CA ILE A 302 -7.87 26.54 -6.44
C ILE A 302 -8.27 26.80 -7.90
N GLU A 303 -7.53 27.68 -8.57
CA GLU A 303 -7.77 27.99 -9.98
C GLU A 303 -7.59 26.75 -10.88
N THR A 304 -6.62 25.89 -10.59
CA THR A 304 -6.44 24.61 -11.31
C THR A 304 -7.64 23.70 -11.17
N SER A 305 -8.30 23.70 -10.02
CA SER A 305 -9.46 22.83 -9.75
C SER A 305 -10.80 23.47 -10.14
N GLN A 306 -10.84 24.74 -10.52
CA GLN A 306 -12.05 25.50 -10.80
C GLN A 306 -12.91 24.86 -11.91
N PHE A 307 -12.30 24.30 -12.92
CA PHE A 307 -13.00 23.65 -14.03
C PHE A 307 -13.80 22.41 -13.57
N PHE A 308 -13.35 21.71 -12.51
CA PHE A 308 -14.13 20.63 -11.90
C PHE A 308 -15.36 21.15 -11.16
N ASP A 309 -15.25 22.31 -10.49
CA ASP A 309 -16.37 22.92 -9.80
C ASP A 309 -17.44 23.41 -10.80
N ASN A 310 -17.00 23.98 -11.92
CA ASN A 310 -17.87 24.41 -13.01
C ASN A 310 -18.64 23.22 -13.62
N GLU A 311 -18.07 22.03 -13.65
CA GLU A 311 -18.71 20.78 -14.09
C GLU A 311 -19.57 20.10 -12.98
N GLY A 312 -19.73 20.75 -11.84
CA GLY A 312 -20.56 20.29 -10.72
C GLY A 312 -19.90 19.22 -9.84
N TYR A 313 -18.60 19.01 -9.95
CA TYR A 313 -17.88 18.10 -9.07
C TYR A 313 -17.57 18.77 -7.73
N ARG A 314 -17.57 17.97 -6.67
CA ARG A 314 -17.28 18.47 -5.33
C ARG A 314 -15.78 18.77 -5.15
N VAL A 315 -15.42 20.04 -5.06
CA VAL A 315 -14.05 20.49 -4.75
C VAL A 315 -13.95 20.80 -3.25
N ARG A 316 -12.87 20.32 -2.61
CA ARG A 316 -12.56 20.55 -1.19
C ARG A 316 -11.15 21.08 -1.02
N GLN A 317 -11.05 22.22 -0.40
CA GLN A 317 -9.75 22.79 -0.01
C GLN A 317 -9.22 22.14 1.27
N ARG A 318 -7.91 21.84 1.29
CA ARG A 318 -7.19 21.22 2.39
C ARG A 318 -5.87 21.93 2.63
N SER A 319 -5.73 22.56 3.79
CA SER A 319 -4.48 23.26 4.15
C SER A 319 -3.27 22.32 4.19
N GLN A 320 -3.48 21.05 4.55
CA GLN A 320 -2.45 20.01 4.58
C GLN A 320 -1.85 19.70 3.20
N MET A 321 -2.51 20.09 2.11
CA MET A 321 -2.02 19.95 0.74
C MET A 321 -1.32 21.22 0.23
N SER A 322 -1.16 22.22 1.07
CA SER A 322 -0.47 23.45 0.68
C SER A 322 1.03 23.21 0.48
N GLN A 323 1.59 23.93 -0.48
CA GLN A 323 3.03 23.94 -0.67
C GLN A 323 3.75 24.42 0.58
N LEU A 324 4.97 23.91 0.75
CA LEU A 324 5.87 24.39 1.77
C LEU A 324 6.19 25.89 1.54
N ASN A 325 6.35 26.61 2.64
CA ASN A 325 6.76 28.00 2.57
C ASN A 325 8.19 28.08 1.99
N PRO A 326 8.44 28.85 0.92
CA PRO A 326 9.76 28.94 0.30
C PRO A 326 10.79 29.79 1.11
N GLY A 327 10.38 30.33 2.25
CA GLY A 327 11.26 31.13 3.12
C GLY A 327 11.71 32.43 2.46
N VAL A 328 13.03 32.70 2.49
CA VAL A 328 13.60 33.92 1.89
C VAL A 328 13.42 34.02 0.38
N CYS A 329 13.15 32.91 -0.29
CA CYS A 329 12.89 32.86 -1.72
C CYS A 329 11.48 33.34 -2.11
N GLU A 330 10.61 33.62 -1.14
CA GLU A 330 9.25 34.08 -1.45
C GLU A 330 9.28 35.35 -2.28
N LYS A 331 8.49 35.36 -3.37
CA LYS A 331 8.41 36.46 -4.37
C LYS A 331 9.69 36.68 -5.19
N MET A 332 10.59 35.70 -5.21
CA MET A 332 11.75 35.72 -6.09
C MET A 332 11.49 34.89 -7.34
N SER A 333 12.06 35.31 -8.46
CA SER A 333 12.14 34.46 -9.66
C SER A 333 13.30 33.47 -9.51
N GLU A 334 13.27 32.34 -10.20
CA GLU A 334 14.37 31.38 -10.19
C GLU A 334 15.68 32.02 -10.65
N LYS A 335 15.62 32.89 -11.67
CA LYS A 335 16.78 33.66 -12.15
C LYS A 335 17.39 34.51 -11.04
N ARG A 336 16.56 35.18 -10.26
CA ARG A 336 17.02 36.00 -9.13
C ARG A 336 17.63 35.16 -8.02
N ILE A 337 17.03 33.99 -7.71
CA ILE A 337 17.57 33.07 -6.70
C ILE A 337 18.96 32.57 -7.12
N ARG A 338 19.15 32.21 -8.40
CA ARG A 338 20.44 31.79 -8.94
C ARG A 338 21.49 32.91 -8.85
N GLN A 339 21.09 34.16 -9.01
CA GLN A 339 21.99 35.31 -8.91
C GLN A 339 22.37 35.68 -7.46
N GLU A 340 21.37 35.70 -6.58
CA GLU A 340 21.56 36.19 -5.19
C GLU A 340 22.04 35.07 -4.23
N MET A 341 21.74 33.80 -4.51
CA MET A 341 22.04 32.68 -3.63
C MET A 341 22.65 31.45 -4.37
N PRO A 342 23.72 31.63 -5.17
CA PRO A 342 24.26 30.56 -6.00
C PRO A 342 24.69 29.33 -5.20
N LYS A 343 25.24 29.52 -4.00
CA LYS A 343 25.65 28.39 -3.11
C LYS A 343 24.47 27.57 -2.60
N GLU A 344 23.34 28.21 -2.35
CA GLU A 344 22.14 27.50 -1.89
C GLU A 344 21.48 26.75 -3.07
N VAL A 345 21.56 27.31 -4.31
CA VAL A 345 21.13 26.63 -5.52
C VAL A 345 21.95 25.36 -5.75
N GLU A 346 23.27 25.44 -5.63
CA GLU A 346 24.16 24.30 -5.78
C GLU A 346 23.82 23.18 -4.77
N LYS A 347 23.61 23.51 -3.51
CA LYS A 347 23.18 22.55 -2.47
C LYS A 347 21.82 21.94 -2.81
N HIS A 348 20.88 22.74 -3.33
CA HIS A 348 19.57 22.25 -3.73
C HIS A 348 19.67 21.30 -4.93
N GLU A 349 20.52 21.56 -5.90
CA GLU A 349 20.73 20.70 -7.07
C GLU A 349 21.41 19.37 -6.67
N GLN A 350 22.28 19.40 -5.64
CA GLN A 350 22.92 18.18 -5.10
C GLN A 350 21.94 17.30 -4.30
N ASP A 351 21.06 17.90 -3.50
CA ASP A 351 20.07 17.18 -2.70
C ASP A 351 18.74 17.96 -2.64
N PRO A 352 17.93 17.90 -3.70
CA PRO A 352 16.68 18.66 -3.78
C PRO A 352 15.63 18.21 -2.79
N TYR A 353 15.77 16.98 -2.25
CA TYR A 353 14.82 16.44 -1.29
C TYR A 353 15.04 16.95 0.15
N HIS A 354 16.27 17.00 0.62
CA HIS A 354 16.59 17.41 1.99
C HIS A 354 17.01 18.87 2.12
N HIS A 355 17.56 19.48 1.07
CA HIS A 355 17.96 20.89 1.10
C HIS A 355 16.74 21.80 1.23
N ARG A 356 16.87 22.83 2.05
CA ARG A 356 15.90 23.91 2.23
C ARG A 356 16.59 25.25 2.18
N TYR A 357 15.97 26.18 1.47
CA TYR A 357 16.41 27.58 1.49
C TYR A 357 16.24 28.16 2.90
N PRO A 358 17.01 29.18 3.28
CA PRO A 358 16.91 29.78 4.60
C PRO A 358 15.48 30.20 4.94
N ARG A 359 15.04 29.93 6.16
CA ARG A 359 13.68 30.17 6.66
C ARG A 359 12.55 29.45 5.89
N ALA A 360 12.88 28.56 4.98
CA ALA A 360 11.85 27.72 4.36
C ALA A 360 11.29 26.72 5.35
N GLU A 361 10.04 26.32 5.12
CA GLU A 361 9.38 25.29 5.91
C GLU A 361 10.08 23.93 5.69
N VAL A 362 10.31 23.22 6.79
CA VAL A 362 10.94 21.89 6.77
C VAL A 362 9.87 20.84 6.53
N SER A 363 10.01 20.07 5.46
CA SER A 363 9.26 18.81 5.36
C SER A 363 9.79 17.89 6.44
N CYS A 364 8.94 17.45 7.37
CA CYS A 364 9.36 16.55 8.42
C CYS A 364 9.75 15.20 7.79
N PRO A 365 11.04 14.79 7.78
CA PRO A 365 11.47 13.56 7.12
C PRO A 365 10.99 12.28 7.85
N SER A 366 10.52 12.42 9.09
CA SER A 366 10.20 11.30 9.98
C SER A 366 8.84 10.64 9.72
N THR A 367 8.04 11.12 8.76
CA THR A 367 6.68 10.61 8.53
C THR A 367 6.50 9.81 7.25
N TRP A 368 7.56 9.55 6.45
CA TRP A 368 7.42 8.94 5.11
C TRP A 368 8.42 7.79 4.85
N TYR A 369 8.79 7.02 5.87
CA TYR A 369 9.50 5.75 5.66
C TYR A 369 8.74 4.57 6.27
#